data_be80a97c8a8a5faf5825b73a874537bd
#
_entry.id   be80a97c8a8a5faf5825b73a874537bd
#
_cell.length_a   1.000
_cell.length_b   1.000
_cell.length_c   1.000
_cell.angle_alpha   90.00
_cell.angle_beta   90.00
_cell.angle_gamma   90.00
#
_symmetry.space_group_name_H-M   'P 1'
#
loop_
_entity.id
_entity.type
_entity.pdbx_description
1 polymer ?
#
loop_
_entity_poly.entity_id
_entity_poly.type
_entity_poly.pdbx_seq_one_letter_code
_entity_poly.pdbx_strand_id
1 'polypeptide(L)'
;LAIKGVANFYASRGKHIITSKIEHKAVLDPCRQLERDGYEITYLDPNENGCITLDSIKAAIRPDTILISIMHINNELGTVNDIKSIGSFAREKGIFFHVDAAQSTGKVDIDLTNLEVDLMSFSAHKTYGPKGIGALYVSRKPRVRIEAQIHGGGHERGMRSGTLATHQIVGMGEAFRLSLIHISEPTRRRH
;
A
#
# COMPACT_ATOMS: atom_id res chain seq x y z
N LEU A 1 -6.86 -0.13 -6.96
CA LEU A 1 -8.07 -0.29 -6.14
C LEU A 1 -7.99 0.55 -4.86
N ALA A 2 -6.95 0.40 -4.00
CA ALA A 2 -6.84 1.09 -2.72
C ALA A 2 -7.02 2.62 -2.85
N ILE A 3 -6.16 3.28 -3.60
CA ILE A 3 -6.11 4.75 -3.70
C ILE A 3 -7.43 5.31 -4.26
N LYS A 4 -7.86 4.83 -5.43
CA LYS A 4 -9.10 5.30 -6.05
C LYS A 4 -10.34 4.92 -5.24
N GLY A 5 -10.36 3.72 -4.68
CA GLY A 5 -11.49 3.26 -3.87
C GLY A 5 -11.67 4.05 -2.57
N VAL A 6 -10.58 4.43 -1.89
CA VAL A 6 -10.63 5.32 -0.73
C VAL A 6 -11.03 6.73 -1.16
N ALA A 7 -10.38 7.28 -2.19
CA ALA A 7 -10.67 8.62 -2.69
C ALA A 7 -12.17 8.78 -2.99
N ASN A 8 -12.72 7.89 -3.81
CA ASN A 8 -14.13 7.98 -4.21
C ASN A 8 -15.08 7.78 -3.03
N PHE A 9 -14.82 6.78 -2.16
CA PHE A 9 -15.71 6.51 -1.02
C PHE A 9 -15.75 7.68 -0.01
N TYR A 10 -14.61 8.32 0.21
CA TYR A 10 -14.47 9.40 1.19
C TYR A 10 -14.42 10.81 0.57
N ALA A 11 -14.86 10.97 -0.68
CA ALA A 11 -14.85 12.25 -1.40
C ALA A 11 -15.55 13.41 -0.65
N SER A 12 -16.56 13.09 0.18
CA SER A 12 -17.26 14.07 1.02
C SER A 12 -16.44 14.55 2.24
N ARG A 13 -15.38 13.82 2.64
CA ARG A 13 -14.48 14.19 3.75
C ARG A 13 -13.36 15.11 3.32
N GLY A 14 -12.96 15.02 2.06
CA GLY A 14 -11.87 15.81 1.50
C GLY A 14 -11.43 15.25 0.15
N LYS A 15 -10.57 16.01 -0.53
CA LYS A 15 -10.07 15.66 -1.86
C LYS A 15 -8.55 15.81 -1.96
N HIS A 16 -7.84 15.80 -0.85
CA HIS A 16 -6.39 15.89 -0.85
C HIS A 16 -5.74 14.55 -0.49
N ILE A 17 -4.71 14.19 -1.27
CA ILE A 17 -3.92 12.97 -1.10
C ILE A 17 -2.44 13.34 -1.10
N ILE A 18 -1.68 12.72 -0.21
CA ILE A 18 -0.21 12.88 -0.14
C ILE A 18 0.44 11.58 -0.62
N THR A 19 1.40 11.69 -1.52
CA THR A 19 2.22 10.58 -2.00
C THR A 19 3.65 11.07 -2.28
N SER A 20 4.52 10.22 -2.81
CA SER A 20 5.88 10.61 -3.15
C SER A 20 6.12 10.62 -4.67
N LYS A 21 7.11 11.40 -5.12
CA LYS A 21 7.53 11.43 -6.53
C LYS A 21 8.20 10.14 -6.98
N ILE A 22 8.73 9.37 -6.03
CA ILE A 22 9.48 8.13 -6.28
C ILE A 22 8.63 6.86 -6.12
N GLU A 23 7.30 7.00 -6.04
CA GLU A 23 6.39 5.86 -6.05
C GLU A 23 6.41 5.12 -7.40
N HIS A 24 6.04 3.84 -7.36
CA HIS A 24 5.81 3.08 -8.57
C HIS A 24 4.62 3.65 -9.37
N LYS A 25 4.60 3.46 -10.70
CA LYS A 25 3.51 3.90 -11.58
C LYS A 25 2.12 3.39 -11.13
N ALA A 26 2.06 2.24 -10.46
CA ALA A 26 0.82 1.71 -9.88
C ALA A 26 0.18 2.64 -8.81
N VAL A 27 0.96 3.56 -8.24
CA VAL A 27 0.51 4.63 -7.33
C VAL A 27 0.40 5.96 -8.07
N LEU A 28 1.42 6.34 -8.85
CA LEU A 28 1.45 7.64 -9.54
C LEU A 28 0.34 7.80 -10.57
N ASP A 29 0.07 6.78 -11.39
CA ASP A 29 -0.94 6.91 -12.45
C ASP A 29 -2.38 6.97 -11.91
N PRO A 30 -2.79 6.19 -10.87
CA PRO A 30 -4.03 6.44 -10.15
C PRO A 30 -4.14 7.84 -9.54
N CYS A 31 -3.06 8.38 -8.97
CA CYS A 31 -3.04 9.75 -8.45
C CYS A 31 -3.26 10.77 -9.56
N ARG A 32 -2.56 10.65 -10.70
CA ARG A 32 -2.76 11.52 -11.87
C ARG A 32 -4.18 11.43 -12.45
N GLN A 33 -4.80 10.24 -12.38
CA GLN A 33 -6.21 10.12 -12.77
C GLN A 33 -7.12 10.87 -11.80
N LEU A 34 -6.87 10.77 -10.49
CA LEU A 34 -7.65 11.49 -9.49
C LEU A 34 -7.50 13.01 -9.63
N GLU A 35 -6.33 13.53 -10.03
CA GLU A 35 -6.17 14.96 -10.37
C GLU A 35 -7.13 15.41 -11.47
N ARG A 36 -7.31 14.58 -12.52
CA ARG A 36 -8.29 14.85 -13.59
C ARG A 36 -9.74 14.79 -13.08
N ASP A 37 -9.98 14.01 -12.04
CA ASP A 37 -11.27 13.86 -11.39
C ASP A 37 -11.51 14.94 -10.29
N GLY A 38 -10.60 15.94 -10.19
CA GLY A 38 -10.74 17.10 -9.30
C GLY A 38 -10.24 16.87 -7.87
N TYR A 39 -9.31 15.92 -7.68
CA TYR A 39 -8.55 15.79 -6.43
C TYR A 39 -7.26 16.60 -6.51
N GLU A 40 -6.72 16.95 -5.35
CA GLU A 40 -5.41 17.57 -5.24
C GLU A 40 -4.41 16.55 -4.68
N ILE A 41 -3.25 16.44 -5.34
CA ILE A 41 -2.21 15.48 -4.96
C ILE A 41 -0.94 16.24 -4.60
N THR A 42 -0.45 16.04 -3.39
CA THR A 42 0.89 16.50 -3.03
C THR A 42 1.89 15.36 -3.25
N TYR A 43 2.84 15.60 -4.16
CA TYR A 43 3.95 14.69 -4.45
C TYR A 43 5.19 15.15 -3.69
N LEU A 44 5.54 14.45 -2.62
CA LEU A 44 6.70 14.75 -1.80
C LEU A 44 8.01 14.39 -2.50
N ASP A 45 9.02 15.25 -2.35
CA ASP A 45 10.39 14.93 -2.73
C ASP A 45 11.03 14.04 -1.65
N PRO A 46 11.82 13.03 -2.03
CA PRO A 46 12.65 12.30 -1.07
C PRO A 46 13.78 13.19 -0.56
N ASN A 47 14.26 12.87 0.63
CA ASN A 47 15.48 13.50 1.16
C ASN A 47 16.75 12.99 0.43
N GLU A 48 17.93 13.46 0.84
CA GLU A 48 19.22 13.07 0.27
C GLU A 48 19.49 11.57 0.33
N ASN A 49 18.87 10.85 1.29
CA ASN A 49 18.97 9.41 1.44
C ASN A 49 17.89 8.65 0.65
N GLY A 50 17.08 9.33 -0.15
CA GLY A 50 16.01 8.73 -0.94
C GLY A 50 14.79 8.29 -0.12
N CYS A 51 14.59 8.81 1.10
CA CYS A 51 13.49 8.49 1.99
C CYS A 51 12.50 9.65 2.11
N ILE A 52 11.23 9.32 2.34
CA ILE A 52 10.20 10.31 2.72
C ILE A 52 10.23 10.47 4.24
N THR A 53 10.42 11.70 4.68
CA THR A 53 10.49 12.01 6.11
C THR A 53 9.12 12.29 6.70
N LEU A 54 8.95 12.00 7.99
CA LEU A 54 7.72 12.34 8.70
C LEU A 54 7.47 13.86 8.69
N ASP A 55 8.53 14.68 8.73
CA ASP A 55 8.40 16.13 8.73
C ASP A 55 7.91 16.67 7.39
N SER A 56 8.33 16.07 6.26
CA SER A 56 7.79 16.44 4.95
C SER A 56 6.30 16.11 4.84
N ILE A 57 5.87 14.99 5.42
CA ILE A 57 4.44 14.62 5.48
C ILE A 57 3.67 15.60 6.34
N LYS A 58 4.18 15.94 7.55
CA LYS A 58 3.54 16.91 8.46
C LYS A 58 3.35 18.27 7.79
N ALA A 59 4.36 18.74 7.05
CA ALA A 59 4.29 20.02 6.35
C ALA A 59 3.26 20.03 5.20
N ALA A 60 2.93 18.86 4.65
CA ALA A 60 2.00 18.71 3.53
C ALA A 60 0.54 18.46 3.97
N ILE A 61 0.28 18.21 5.26
CA ILE A 61 -1.07 17.94 5.76
C ILE A 61 -1.98 19.16 5.61
N ARG A 62 -3.20 18.90 5.15
CA ARG A 62 -4.27 19.90 5.01
C ARG A 62 -5.54 19.41 5.72
N PRO A 63 -6.49 20.30 6.03
CA PRO A 63 -7.76 19.91 6.65
C PRO A 63 -8.56 18.90 5.82
N ASP A 64 -8.41 18.93 4.49
CA ASP A 64 -9.08 18.04 3.53
C ASP A 64 -8.22 16.84 3.10
N THR A 65 -7.10 16.56 3.79
CA THR A 65 -6.27 15.37 3.52
C THR A 65 -6.99 14.11 3.99
N ILE A 66 -7.22 13.18 3.07
CA ILE A 66 -7.93 11.92 3.36
C ILE A 66 -7.04 10.67 3.29
N LEU A 67 -5.94 10.74 2.56
CA LEU A 67 -5.06 9.59 2.33
C LEU A 67 -3.60 10.02 2.25
N ILE A 68 -2.74 9.24 2.89
CA ILE A 68 -1.29 9.23 2.67
C ILE A 68 -0.96 7.89 2.02
N SER A 69 -0.21 7.89 0.91
CA SER A 69 0.22 6.67 0.21
C SER A 69 1.72 6.72 0.00
N ILE A 70 2.47 5.93 0.76
CA ILE A 70 3.94 5.86 0.71
C ILE A 70 4.38 4.41 0.62
N MET A 71 5.29 4.10 -0.30
CA MET A 71 5.85 2.75 -0.42
C MET A 71 6.75 2.41 0.76
N HIS A 72 6.78 1.13 1.15
CA HIS A 72 7.65 0.67 2.22
C HIS A 72 9.12 0.63 1.77
N ILE A 73 9.41 -0.10 0.69
CA ILE A 73 10.75 -0.21 0.11
C ILE A 73 10.68 0.25 -1.35
N ASN A 74 11.58 1.17 -1.72
CA ASN A 74 11.61 1.68 -3.09
C ASN A 74 12.14 0.60 -4.05
N ASN A 75 11.51 0.48 -5.21
CA ASN A 75 11.83 -0.55 -6.20
C ASN A 75 13.11 -0.29 -7.00
N GLU A 76 13.61 0.94 -7.01
CA GLU A 76 14.81 1.35 -7.76
C GLU A 76 15.98 1.65 -6.81
N LEU A 77 15.73 2.44 -5.76
CA LEU A 77 16.75 2.88 -4.82
C LEU A 77 17.01 1.86 -3.69
N GLY A 78 16.03 1.00 -3.38
CA GLY A 78 16.10 0.08 -2.25
C GLY A 78 15.98 0.75 -0.88
N THR A 79 15.68 2.05 -0.84
CA THR A 79 15.49 2.79 0.40
C THR A 79 14.24 2.33 1.15
N VAL A 80 14.30 2.38 2.49
CA VAL A 80 13.22 1.91 3.39
C VAL A 80 12.61 3.11 4.08
N ASN A 81 11.31 3.33 3.90
CA ASN A 81 10.57 4.38 4.60
C ASN A 81 10.08 3.88 5.97
N ASP A 82 10.06 4.77 6.96
CA ASP A 82 9.55 4.48 8.31
C ASP A 82 8.02 4.48 8.33
N ILE A 83 7.44 3.38 7.82
CA ILE A 83 5.98 3.21 7.77
C ILE A 83 5.34 3.13 9.16
N LYS A 84 6.11 2.83 10.21
CA LYS A 84 5.61 2.79 11.59
C LYS A 84 5.30 4.21 12.09
N SER A 85 6.28 5.10 12.02
CA SER A 85 6.09 6.49 12.45
C SER A 85 5.07 7.24 11.58
N ILE A 86 5.08 6.99 10.26
CA ILE A 86 4.10 7.57 9.34
C ILE A 86 2.69 7.09 9.68
N GLY A 87 2.51 5.78 9.92
CA GLY A 87 1.22 5.20 10.26
C GLY A 87 0.66 5.76 11.57
N SER A 88 1.48 5.81 12.63
CA SER A 88 1.07 6.37 13.92
C SER A 88 0.65 7.84 13.79
N PHE A 89 1.36 8.63 13.03
CA PHE A 89 0.99 10.02 12.76
C PHE A 89 -0.31 10.13 11.94
N ALA A 90 -0.47 9.33 10.89
CA ALA A 90 -1.69 9.31 10.08
C ALA A 90 -2.91 8.93 10.94
N ARG A 91 -2.76 7.95 11.83
CA ARG A 91 -3.76 7.52 12.80
C ARG A 91 -4.16 8.62 13.76
N GLU A 92 -3.19 9.35 14.33
CA GLU A 92 -3.43 10.50 15.19
C GLU A 92 -4.26 11.58 14.50
N LYS A 93 -3.99 11.82 13.21
CA LYS A 93 -4.71 12.82 12.39
C LYS A 93 -6.02 12.33 11.80
N GLY A 94 -6.37 11.04 11.97
CA GLY A 94 -7.57 10.45 11.38
C GLY A 94 -7.52 10.36 9.85
N ILE A 95 -6.30 10.31 9.28
CA ILE A 95 -6.03 10.18 7.85
C ILE A 95 -5.73 8.72 7.54
N PHE A 96 -6.25 8.20 6.43
CA PHE A 96 -5.95 6.82 6.02
C PHE A 96 -4.50 6.70 5.51
N PHE A 97 -3.88 5.57 5.83
CA PHE A 97 -2.53 5.27 5.39
C PHE A 97 -2.49 4.01 4.52
N HIS A 98 -2.08 4.19 3.27
CA HIS A 98 -1.81 3.11 2.31
C HIS A 98 -0.31 2.92 2.15
N VAL A 99 0.11 1.66 2.13
CA VAL A 99 1.50 1.25 1.90
C VAL A 99 1.59 0.36 0.66
N ASP A 100 2.42 0.73 -0.31
CA ASP A 100 2.85 -0.21 -1.34
C ASP A 100 3.98 -1.08 -0.78
N ALA A 101 3.66 -2.35 -0.51
CA ALA A 101 4.59 -3.34 0.04
C ALA A 101 5.05 -4.36 -1.02
N ALA A 102 4.91 -4.06 -2.31
CA ALA A 102 5.28 -4.98 -3.39
C ALA A 102 6.76 -5.38 -3.34
N GLN A 103 7.66 -4.51 -2.87
CA GLN A 103 9.09 -4.82 -2.76
C GLN A 103 9.49 -5.34 -1.37
N SER A 104 8.72 -5.10 -0.34
CA SER A 104 9.06 -5.50 1.04
C SER A 104 8.52 -6.88 1.41
N THR A 105 7.38 -7.27 0.84
CA THR A 105 6.74 -8.55 1.15
C THR A 105 7.66 -9.72 0.83
N GLY A 106 7.84 -10.61 1.83
CA GLY A 106 8.71 -11.77 1.71
C GLY A 106 10.21 -11.47 1.76
N LYS A 107 10.61 -10.22 2.06
CA LYS A 107 12.02 -9.79 2.19
C LYS A 107 12.31 -9.18 3.55
N VAL A 108 11.33 -8.52 4.15
CA VAL A 108 11.40 -7.99 5.51
C VAL A 108 10.18 -8.45 6.29
N ASP A 109 10.31 -8.48 7.61
CA ASP A 109 9.17 -8.79 8.48
C ASP A 109 8.14 -7.66 8.45
N ILE A 110 6.86 -8.03 8.26
CA ILE A 110 5.72 -7.11 8.25
C ILE A 110 4.66 -7.66 9.20
N ASP A 111 4.58 -7.08 10.39
CA ASP A 111 3.56 -7.42 11.37
C ASP A 111 2.49 -6.32 11.42
N LEU A 112 1.37 -6.55 10.76
CA LEU A 112 0.24 -5.63 10.72
C LEU A 112 -0.49 -5.47 12.07
N THR A 113 -0.17 -6.27 13.07
CA THR A 113 -0.71 -6.08 14.43
C THR A 113 0.01 -4.95 15.17
N ASN A 114 1.24 -4.66 14.77
CA ASN A 114 2.12 -3.64 15.34
C ASN A 114 2.32 -2.41 14.44
N LEU A 115 1.66 -2.39 13.26
CA LEU A 115 1.72 -1.30 12.30
C LEU A 115 0.34 -0.66 12.12
N GLU A 116 0.26 0.64 12.25
CA GLU A 116 -0.98 1.40 12.04
C GLU A 116 -1.18 1.72 10.54
N VAL A 117 -1.31 0.65 9.75
CA VAL A 117 -1.55 0.72 8.30
C VAL A 117 -3.01 0.37 8.01
N ASP A 118 -3.67 1.18 7.21
CA ASP A 118 -5.08 0.98 6.85
C ASP A 118 -5.25 0.13 5.59
N LEU A 119 -4.36 0.29 4.63
CA LEU A 119 -4.34 -0.48 3.39
C LEU A 119 -2.88 -0.85 3.05
N MET A 120 -2.67 -2.08 2.57
CA MET A 120 -1.35 -2.50 2.11
C MET A 120 -1.46 -3.36 0.86
N SER A 121 -0.71 -2.99 -0.17
CA SER A 121 -0.70 -3.67 -1.47
C SER A 121 0.46 -4.65 -1.56
N PHE A 122 0.18 -5.86 -2.07
CA PHE A 122 1.15 -6.94 -2.22
C PHE A 122 1.16 -7.46 -3.66
N SER A 123 2.32 -7.93 -4.12
CA SER A 123 2.49 -8.51 -5.46
C SER A 123 3.16 -9.88 -5.38
N ALA A 124 2.54 -10.91 -5.94
CA ALA A 124 3.06 -12.27 -5.86
C ALA A 124 4.38 -12.45 -6.63
N HIS A 125 4.49 -11.88 -7.84
CA HIS A 125 5.67 -12.09 -8.70
C HIS A 125 6.95 -11.44 -8.18
N LYS A 126 6.88 -10.58 -7.18
CA LYS A 126 8.05 -10.00 -6.50
C LYS A 126 8.60 -10.91 -5.39
N THR A 127 7.85 -11.97 -5.06
CA THR A 127 8.19 -12.98 -4.04
C THR A 127 8.17 -14.39 -4.67
N TYR A 128 8.61 -14.48 -5.91
CA TYR A 128 8.70 -15.73 -6.71
C TYR A 128 7.37 -16.45 -6.93
N GLY A 129 6.24 -15.76 -6.66
CA GLY A 129 4.90 -16.25 -6.92
C GLY A 129 4.43 -16.01 -8.36
N PRO A 130 3.21 -16.41 -8.69
CA PRO A 130 2.64 -16.27 -10.03
C PRO A 130 2.52 -14.79 -10.44
N LYS A 131 2.70 -14.53 -11.74
CA LYS A 131 2.37 -13.23 -12.34
C LYS A 131 0.85 -13.07 -12.44
N GLY A 132 0.38 -11.82 -12.42
CA GLY A 132 -1.04 -11.50 -12.62
C GLY A 132 -1.91 -11.58 -11.36
N ILE A 133 -1.32 -11.89 -10.20
CA ILE A 133 -2.02 -11.91 -8.90
C ILE A 133 -1.31 -11.03 -7.88
N GLY A 134 -2.10 -10.38 -7.05
CA GLY A 134 -1.69 -9.60 -5.89
C GLY A 134 -2.78 -9.63 -4.83
N ALA A 135 -2.50 -9.08 -3.67
CA ALA A 135 -3.46 -8.93 -2.58
C ALA A 135 -3.50 -7.49 -2.08
N LEU A 136 -4.64 -7.13 -1.52
CA LEU A 136 -4.82 -5.87 -0.81
C LEU A 136 -5.31 -6.17 0.61
N TYR A 137 -4.50 -5.79 1.60
CA TYR A 137 -4.97 -5.71 2.98
C TYR A 137 -5.84 -4.46 3.14
N VAL A 138 -6.98 -4.61 3.78
CA VAL A 138 -7.88 -3.52 4.15
C VAL A 138 -8.25 -3.69 5.62
N SER A 139 -7.90 -2.69 6.43
CA SER A 139 -8.13 -2.71 7.88
C SER A 139 -9.63 -2.81 8.22
N ARG A 140 -9.92 -3.57 9.26
CA ARG A 140 -11.26 -3.68 9.84
C ARG A 140 -11.41 -2.85 11.12
N LYS A 141 -10.29 -2.44 11.72
CA LYS A 141 -10.24 -1.66 12.95
C LYS A 141 -9.07 -0.65 12.88
N PRO A 142 -9.34 0.63 12.58
CA PRO A 142 -10.65 1.18 12.18
C PRO A 142 -11.12 0.58 10.86
N ARG A 143 -12.45 0.55 10.67
CA ARG A 143 -13.01 0.00 9.44
C ARG A 143 -12.78 0.96 8.27
N VAL A 144 -11.97 0.53 7.32
CA VAL A 144 -11.80 1.22 6.04
C VAL A 144 -12.84 0.70 5.04
N ARG A 145 -13.42 1.60 4.27
CA ARG A 145 -14.27 1.28 3.13
C ARG A 145 -13.60 1.73 1.85
N ILE A 146 -13.79 0.95 0.81
CA ILE A 146 -13.30 1.27 -0.53
C ILE A 146 -14.45 1.12 -1.53
N GLU A 147 -14.54 2.03 -2.48
CA GLU A 147 -15.45 1.89 -3.60
C GLU A 147 -14.88 0.90 -4.61
N ALA A 148 -15.71 -0.04 -5.06
CA ALA A 148 -15.31 -1.02 -6.06
C ALA A 148 -15.01 -0.34 -7.40
N GLN A 149 -13.92 -0.77 -8.06
CA GLN A 149 -13.57 -0.31 -9.41
C GLN A 149 -14.04 -1.29 -10.50
N ILE A 150 -14.35 -2.53 -10.10
CA ILE A 150 -14.85 -3.59 -10.98
C ILE A 150 -16.11 -4.15 -10.34
N HIS A 151 -17.22 -4.11 -11.08
CA HIS A 151 -18.53 -4.52 -10.64
C HIS A 151 -18.92 -5.88 -11.24
N GLY A 152 -19.86 -6.60 -10.60
CA GLY A 152 -20.35 -7.91 -11.05
C GLY A 152 -20.73 -8.81 -9.86
N GLY A 153 -20.25 -10.04 -9.84
CA GLY A 153 -20.65 -11.09 -8.91
C GLY A 153 -20.34 -10.92 -7.43
N GLY A 154 -19.94 -9.74 -6.96
CA GLY A 154 -19.76 -9.44 -5.53
C GLY A 154 -18.59 -10.15 -4.85
N HIS A 155 -17.62 -10.64 -5.62
CA HIS A 155 -16.43 -11.30 -5.09
C HIS A 155 -15.60 -10.33 -4.21
N GLU A 156 -14.71 -10.87 -3.39
CA GLU A 156 -13.89 -10.10 -2.46
C GLU A 156 -14.74 -9.14 -1.60
N ARG A 157 -15.86 -9.63 -1.08
CA ARG A 157 -16.80 -8.86 -0.25
C ARG A 157 -17.38 -7.63 -0.95
N GLY A 158 -17.52 -7.68 -2.26
CA GLY A 158 -18.00 -6.57 -3.08
C GLY A 158 -16.94 -5.55 -3.46
N MET A 159 -15.71 -5.68 -2.96
CA MET A 159 -14.63 -4.71 -3.24
C MET A 159 -14.01 -4.90 -4.62
N ARG A 160 -13.99 -6.12 -5.15
CA ARG A 160 -13.48 -6.41 -6.50
C ARG A 160 -14.17 -7.64 -7.08
N SER A 161 -15.10 -7.41 -7.98
CA SER A 161 -15.82 -8.49 -8.67
C SER A 161 -14.95 -9.17 -9.74
N GLY A 162 -15.29 -10.41 -10.06
CA GLY A 162 -14.61 -11.26 -11.03
C GLY A 162 -14.27 -12.61 -10.41
N THR A 163 -14.51 -13.69 -11.17
CA THR A 163 -14.18 -15.05 -10.73
C THR A 163 -12.75 -15.14 -10.24
N LEU A 164 -12.55 -15.76 -9.09
CA LEU A 164 -11.24 -15.84 -8.44
C LEU A 164 -10.31 -16.78 -9.23
N ALA A 165 -9.09 -16.35 -9.48
CA ALA A 165 -8.04 -17.16 -10.09
C ALA A 165 -7.43 -18.06 -9.00
N THR A 166 -8.14 -19.10 -8.59
CA THR A 166 -7.83 -19.94 -7.42
C THR A 166 -6.42 -20.53 -7.46
N HIS A 167 -5.97 -20.98 -8.63
CA HIS A 167 -4.62 -21.51 -8.83
C HIS A 167 -3.53 -20.46 -8.57
N GLN A 168 -3.76 -19.21 -8.97
CA GLN A 168 -2.82 -18.12 -8.70
C GLN A 168 -2.85 -17.71 -7.22
N ILE A 169 -4.02 -17.72 -6.59
CA ILE A 169 -4.17 -17.42 -5.15
C ILE A 169 -3.40 -18.43 -4.31
N VAL A 170 -3.57 -19.72 -4.61
CA VAL A 170 -2.83 -20.81 -3.95
C VAL A 170 -1.33 -20.66 -4.17
N GLY A 171 -0.90 -20.40 -5.41
CA GLY A 171 0.51 -20.17 -5.74
C GLY A 171 1.11 -18.95 -5.03
N MET A 172 0.34 -17.86 -4.88
CA MET A 172 0.77 -16.70 -4.09
C MET A 172 0.92 -17.04 -2.61
N GLY A 173 -0.07 -17.75 -2.03
CA GLY A 173 -0.02 -18.18 -0.64
C GLY A 173 1.20 -19.05 -0.34
N GLU A 174 1.51 -20.02 -1.21
CA GLU A 174 2.67 -20.89 -1.06
C GLU A 174 3.99 -20.12 -1.21
N ALA A 175 4.09 -19.21 -2.18
CA ALA A 175 5.27 -18.35 -2.34
C ALA A 175 5.54 -17.51 -1.07
N PHE A 176 4.49 -16.96 -0.48
CA PHE A 176 4.62 -16.19 0.77
C PHE A 176 5.02 -17.09 1.95
N ARG A 177 4.43 -18.28 2.08
CA ARG A 177 4.82 -19.24 3.10
C ARG A 177 6.30 -19.61 3.02
N LEU A 178 6.81 -19.88 1.82
CA LEU A 178 8.22 -20.22 1.62
C LEU A 178 9.14 -19.03 1.91
N SER A 179 8.78 -17.81 1.52
CA SER A 179 9.59 -16.62 1.77
C SER A 179 9.74 -16.33 3.26
N LEU A 180 8.67 -16.49 4.04
CA LEU A 180 8.71 -16.29 5.49
C LEU A 180 9.65 -17.29 6.20
N ILE A 181 9.73 -18.54 5.74
CA ILE A 181 10.69 -19.53 6.27
C ILE A 181 12.13 -19.07 6.05
N HIS A 182 12.45 -18.52 4.88
CA HIS A 182 13.79 -18.03 4.58
C HIS A 182 14.19 -16.77 5.36
N ILE A 183 13.24 -15.96 5.79
CA ILE A 183 13.49 -14.79 6.65
C ILE A 183 13.76 -15.24 8.09
N SER A 184 13.00 -16.21 8.59
CA SER A 184 13.12 -16.71 9.96
C SER A 184 14.26 -17.71 10.18
N GLU A 185 14.70 -18.40 9.12
CA GLU A 185 15.82 -19.34 9.13
C GLU A 185 16.95 -18.84 8.22
N PRO A 186 17.89 -18.02 8.74
CA PRO A 186 19.08 -17.65 7.97
C PRO A 186 19.82 -18.94 7.60
N THR A 187 20.03 -19.13 6.31
CA THR A 187 20.74 -20.29 5.75
C THR A 187 22.02 -20.56 6.56
N ARG A 188 22.04 -21.65 7.33
CA ARG A 188 23.28 -22.17 7.90
C ARG A 188 24.21 -22.44 6.70
N ARG A 189 25.23 -21.59 6.51
CA ARG A 189 26.33 -21.93 5.61
C ARG A 189 26.91 -23.22 6.12
N ARG A 190 26.70 -24.31 5.39
CA ARG A 190 27.48 -25.53 5.56
C ARG A 190 28.89 -25.20 5.03
N HIS A 191 29.84 -25.10 5.94
CA HIS A 191 31.26 -25.12 5.64
C HIS A 191 31.66 -26.52 5.25
#